data_4bef85655d66e4cf929c743828922848
#
_entry.id   4bef85655d66e4cf929c743828922848
#
_cell.length_a   1.000
_cell.length_b   1.000
_cell.length_c   1.000
_cell.angle_alpha   90.00
_cell.angle_beta   90.00
_cell.angle_gamma   90.00
#
_symmetry.space_group_name_H-M   'P 1'
#
loop_
_entity.id
_entity.type
_entity.pdbx_description
1 polymer ?
#
loop_
_entity_poly.entity_id
_entity_poly.type
_entity_poly.pdbx_seq_one_letter_code
_entity_poly.pdbx_strand_id
1 'polypeptide(L)'
;MTTTQTQTPTWAPTHAGFGLVSVLIWLSLLSTLALGVALATSAEAPAAGALHETLKMTRAAESAVALAVATLAQHADWTTAPSGGLASPFIDGAPGARVVGGAALDLATETHLRTCGRPTACDDAARSAFAAARPWGDRNPRWQLLLHEPLAAVDATAGAVCPCYLVAWVADDPADADGDPLRDAPPGVAGHGVLLVRGAAFGGAGALAEVEALVAQPCRRSPTPCGGIRVQSWGTVRDGVP
;
A
#
# COMPACT_ATOMS: atom_id res chain seq x y z
N MET A 1 58.41 -82.89 37.10
CA MET A 1 57.14 -82.24 37.38
C MET A 1 56.91 -81.18 36.32
N THR A 2 56.09 -81.48 35.30
CA THR A 2 55.83 -80.65 34.17
C THR A 2 54.43 -80.04 34.31
N THR A 3 54.32 -78.75 34.56
CA THR A 3 53.01 -78.08 34.78
C THR A 3 52.50 -77.59 33.43
N THR A 4 51.39 -78.22 32.94
CA THR A 4 50.69 -77.82 31.73
C THR A 4 49.74 -76.61 32.06
N GLN A 5 50.02 -75.43 31.51
CA GLN A 5 49.09 -74.32 31.59
C GLN A 5 48.02 -74.43 30.50
N THR A 6 46.80 -74.54 30.94
CA THR A 6 45.63 -74.52 30.07
C THR A 6 45.24 -73.07 29.82
N GLN A 7 45.45 -72.56 28.56
CA GLN A 7 44.95 -71.26 28.14
C GLN A 7 43.48 -71.37 27.77
N THR A 8 42.64 -70.62 28.49
CA THR A 8 41.24 -70.45 28.13
C THR A 8 41.10 -69.40 26.99
N PRO A 9 40.40 -69.68 25.92
CA PRO A 9 40.17 -68.71 24.85
C PRO A 9 39.22 -67.64 25.34
N THR A 10 39.69 -66.37 25.39
CA THR A 10 38.83 -65.19 25.61
C THR A 10 38.16 -64.86 24.29
N TRP A 11 36.84 -65.06 24.24
CA TRP A 11 36.03 -64.60 23.14
C TRP A 11 35.85 -63.08 23.29
N ALA A 12 36.50 -62.31 22.43
CA ALA A 12 36.26 -60.88 22.30
C ALA A 12 34.94 -60.70 21.55
N PRO A 13 33.95 -59.96 22.08
CA PRO A 13 32.72 -59.70 21.35
C PRO A 13 33.03 -58.79 20.16
N THR A 14 32.76 -59.30 18.96
CA THR A 14 32.87 -58.58 17.68
C THR A 14 31.73 -57.63 17.54
N HIS A 15 31.86 -56.36 18.01
CA HIS A 15 30.89 -55.30 17.82
C HIS A 15 30.98 -54.64 16.43
N ALA A 16 31.59 -55.29 15.44
CA ALA A 16 31.86 -54.74 14.12
C ALA A 16 30.60 -54.41 13.27
N GLY A 17 29.42 -55.00 13.59
CA GLY A 17 28.17 -54.72 12.86
C GLY A 17 27.38 -53.52 13.34
N PHE A 18 27.53 -53.12 14.62
CA PHE A 18 26.73 -52.04 15.22
C PHE A 18 27.14 -50.66 14.73
N GLY A 19 28.42 -50.45 14.42
CA GLY A 19 28.94 -49.17 13.94
C GLY A 19 28.34 -48.73 12.58
N LEU A 20 28.19 -49.71 11.66
CA LEU A 20 27.65 -49.41 10.32
C LEU A 20 26.17 -48.97 10.39
N VAL A 21 25.38 -49.67 11.19
CA VAL A 21 23.94 -49.34 11.38
C VAL A 21 23.80 -47.96 12.02
N SER A 22 24.60 -47.66 13.03
CA SER A 22 24.59 -46.34 13.68
C SER A 22 24.93 -45.21 12.69
N VAL A 23 25.93 -45.37 11.86
CA VAL A 23 26.31 -44.39 10.82
C VAL A 23 25.19 -44.17 9.80
N LEU A 24 24.54 -45.24 9.37
CA LEU A 24 23.40 -45.15 8.43
C LEU A 24 22.21 -44.41 9.06
N ILE A 25 21.91 -44.64 10.34
CA ILE A 25 20.85 -43.93 11.04
C ILE A 25 21.21 -42.44 11.15
N TRP A 26 22.42 -42.08 11.51
CA TRP A 26 22.85 -40.68 11.59
C TRP A 26 22.84 -39.99 10.22
N LEU A 27 23.27 -40.68 9.16
CA LEU A 27 23.22 -40.12 7.80
C LEU A 27 21.80 -39.92 7.32
N SER A 28 20.87 -40.83 7.62
CA SER A 28 19.46 -40.66 7.25
C SER A 28 18.81 -39.51 8.03
N LEU A 29 19.10 -39.37 9.33
CA LEU A 29 18.64 -38.26 10.15
C LEU A 29 19.16 -36.90 9.66
N LEU A 30 20.47 -36.83 9.34
CA LEU A 30 21.06 -35.60 8.81
C LEU A 30 20.50 -35.26 7.42
N SER A 31 20.27 -36.28 6.57
CA SER A 31 19.69 -36.07 5.24
C SER A 31 18.25 -35.56 5.32
N THR A 32 17.43 -36.09 6.22
CA THR A 32 16.06 -35.61 6.41
C THR A 32 16.00 -34.22 7.00
N LEU A 33 16.90 -33.92 7.94
CA LEU A 33 17.03 -32.56 8.50
C LEU A 33 17.48 -31.57 7.42
N ALA A 34 18.48 -31.89 6.63
CA ALA A 34 18.98 -31.04 5.54
C ALA A 34 17.89 -30.78 4.49
N LEU A 35 17.12 -31.81 4.13
CA LEU A 35 16.00 -31.67 3.21
C LEU A 35 14.88 -30.78 3.79
N GLY A 36 14.57 -30.95 5.09
CA GLY A 36 13.59 -30.13 5.79
C GLY A 36 13.98 -28.64 5.81
N VAL A 37 15.25 -28.33 6.11
CA VAL A 37 15.77 -26.96 6.05
C VAL A 37 15.73 -26.40 4.63
N ALA A 38 16.14 -27.17 3.62
CA ALA A 38 16.11 -26.73 2.23
C ALA A 38 14.70 -26.43 1.74
N LEU A 39 13.70 -27.22 2.13
CA LEU A 39 12.30 -26.97 1.79
C LEU A 39 11.75 -25.73 2.52
N ALA A 40 12.09 -25.55 3.79
CA ALA A 40 11.67 -24.36 4.54
C ALA A 40 12.24 -23.08 3.93
N THR A 41 13.54 -23.03 3.65
CA THR A 41 14.19 -21.86 3.05
C THR A 41 13.70 -21.56 1.62
N SER A 42 13.34 -22.60 0.85
CA SER A 42 12.78 -22.42 -0.50
C SER A 42 11.38 -21.79 -0.48
N ALA A 43 10.60 -21.99 0.57
CA ALA A 43 9.29 -21.38 0.74
C ALA A 43 9.37 -19.93 1.28
N GLU A 44 10.39 -19.62 2.08
CA GLU A 44 10.57 -18.30 2.67
C GLU A 44 11.02 -17.23 1.65
N ALA A 45 11.84 -17.58 0.66
CA ALA A 45 12.36 -16.65 -0.32
C ALA A 45 11.27 -15.94 -1.16
N PRO A 46 10.26 -16.63 -1.74
CA PRO A 46 9.19 -15.94 -2.45
C PRO A 46 8.30 -15.11 -1.52
N ALA A 47 8.08 -15.53 -0.27
CA ALA A 47 7.32 -14.76 0.69
C ALA A 47 8.04 -13.45 1.07
N ALA A 48 9.34 -13.50 1.29
CA ALA A 48 10.16 -12.30 1.53
C ALA A 48 10.17 -11.36 0.32
N GLY A 49 10.22 -11.90 -0.90
CA GLY A 49 10.11 -11.12 -2.14
C GLY A 49 8.78 -10.41 -2.26
N ALA A 50 7.66 -11.10 -2.03
CA ALA A 50 6.33 -10.52 -2.07
C ALA A 50 6.14 -9.41 -1.01
N LEU A 51 6.65 -9.62 0.21
CA LEU A 51 6.63 -8.61 1.26
C LEU A 51 7.43 -7.37 0.86
N HIS A 52 8.62 -7.57 0.28
CA HIS A 52 9.45 -6.46 -0.18
C HIS A 52 8.75 -5.62 -1.26
N GLU A 53 8.11 -6.27 -2.24
CA GLU A 53 7.32 -5.57 -3.27
C GLU A 53 6.14 -4.80 -2.65
N THR A 54 5.41 -5.42 -1.73
CA THR A 54 4.31 -4.76 -1.03
C THR A 54 4.79 -3.52 -0.27
N LEU A 55 5.92 -3.61 0.43
CA LEU A 55 6.50 -2.47 1.14
C LEU A 55 6.94 -1.35 0.20
N LYS A 56 7.55 -1.67 -0.94
CA LYS A 56 7.91 -0.67 -1.96
C LYS A 56 6.69 0.07 -2.48
N MET A 57 5.65 -0.68 -2.84
CA MET A 57 4.40 -0.11 -3.35
C MET A 57 3.71 0.77 -2.30
N THR A 58 3.68 0.33 -1.04
CA THR A 58 3.12 1.12 0.07
C THR A 58 3.90 2.42 0.26
N ARG A 59 5.24 2.37 0.25
CA ARG A 59 6.07 3.58 0.34
C ARG A 59 5.86 4.54 -0.83
N ALA A 60 5.65 4.02 -2.03
CA ALA A 60 5.32 4.84 -3.19
C ALA A 60 3.93 5.50 -3.03
N ALA A 61 2.92 4.78 -2.52
CA ALA A 61 1.61 5.35 -2.22
C ALA A 61 1.67 6.42 -1.11
N GLU A 62 2.48 6.20 -0.07
CA GLU A 62 2.78 7.20 0.97
C GLU A 62 3.41 8.47 0.35
N SER A 63 4.30 8.31 -0.63
CA SER A 63 4.89 9.45 -1.35
C SER A 63 3.83 10.23 -2.12
N ALA A 64 2.84 9.57 -2.73
CA ALA A 64 1.74 10.25 -3.40
C ALA A 64 0.92 11.11 -2.43
N VAL A 65 0.64 10.59 -1.21
CA VAL A 65 -0.03 11.39 -0.16
C VAL A 65 0.85 12.56 0.28
N ALA A 66 2.15 12.35 0.47
CA ALA A 66 3.06 13.42 0.86
C ALA A 66 3.12 14.56 -0.18
N LEU A 67 3.12 14.23 -1.48
CA LEU A 67 3.06 15.19 -2.57
C LEU A 67 1.71 15.95 -2.60
N ALA A 68 0.61 15.24 -2.36
CA ALA A 68 -0.72 15.85 -2.24
C ALA A 68 -0.77 16.84 -1.07
N VAL A 69 -0.25 16.46 0.09
CA VAL A 69 -0.14 17.36 1.26
C VAL A 69 0.75 18.55 0.95
N ALA A 70 1.88 18.36 0.26
CA ALA A 70 2.74 19.47 -0.17
C ALA A 70 2.04 20.40 -1.17
N THR A 71 1.21 19.85 -2.06
CA THR A 71 0.37 20.64 -2.97
C THR A 71 -0.65 21.46 -2.19
N LEU A 72 -1.39 20.83 -1.27
CA LEU A 72 -2.37 21.49 -0.42
C LEU A 72 -1.73 22.60 0.43
N ALA A 73 -0.47 22.41 0.89
CA ALA A 73 0.26 23.41 1.66
C ALA A 73 0.52 24.71 0.90
N GLN A 74 0.53 24.68 -0.41
CA GLN A 74 0.72 25.87 -1.25
C GLN A 74 -0.55 26.70 -1.41
N HIS A 75 -1.70 26.18 -1.00
CA HIS A 75 -3.00 26.82 -1.13
C HIS A 75 -3.55 27.24 0.23
N ALA A 76 -3.86 28.53 0.37
CA ALA A 76 -4.45 29.06 1.61
C ALA A 76 -5.94 28.69 1.75
N ASP A 77 -6.60 28.38 0.66
CA ASP A 77 -8.03 28.02 0.58
C ASP A 77 -8.23 26.66 -0.07
N TRP A 78 -8.85 25.74 0.65
CA TRP A 78 -9.14 24.39 0.18
C TRP A 78 -10.61 24.17 -0.21
N THR A 79 -11.45 25.18 -0.09
CA THR A 79 -12.91 25.08 -0.31
C THR A 79 -13.27 24.44 -1.66
N THR A 80 -12.46 24.66 -2.68
CA THR A 80 -12.69 24.12 -4.04
C THR A 80 -11.88 22.87 -4.35
N ALA A 81 -11.09 22.37 -3.43
CA ALA A 81 -10.28 21.16 -3.63
C ALA A 81 -11.15 19.93 -4.00
N PRO A 82 -12.29 19.68 -3.28
CA PRO A 82 -13.14 18.53 -3.59
C PRO A 82 -13.87 18.62 -4.95
N SER A 83 -13.88 19.82 -5.57
CA SER A 83 -14.42 20.01 -6.93
C SER A 83 -13.36 20.07 -8.03
N GLY A 84 -12.09 19.81 -7.71
CA GLY A 84 -10.98 19.90 -8.67
C GLY A 84 -10.48 21.30 -8.92
N GLY A 85 -10.78 22.27 -8.03
CA GLY A 85 -10.39 23.67 -8.15
C GLY A 85 -8.93 23.96 -7.78
N LEU A 86 -8.13 22.96 -7.38
CA LEU A 86 -6.72 23.14 -7.07
C LEU A 86 -5.82 22.57 -8.18
N ALA A 87 -4.78 23.33 -8.53
CA ALA A 87 -3.75 22.88 -9.45
C ALA A 87 -2.58 22.24 -8.68
N SER A 88 -2.08 21.15 -9.17
CA SER A 88 -0.86 20.49 -8.68
C SER A 88 0.28 20.69 -9.67
N PRO A 89 1.53 20.88 -9.20
CA PRO A 89 2.70 20.86 -10.07
C PRO A 89 3.10 19.44 -10.53
N PHE A 90 2.50 18.40 -9.96
CA PHE A 90 2.81 16.99 -10.24
C PHE A 90 1.74 16.40 -11.15
N ILE A 91 1.79 16.78 -12.43
CA ILE A 91 0.81 16.35 -13.44
C ILE A 91 1.56 15.95 -14.72
N ASP A 92 1.52 14.66 -15.01
CA ASP A 92 2.01 14.08 -16.27
C ASP A 92 0.94 14.22 -17.37
N GLY A 93 0.84 15.42 -17.94
CA GLY A 93 -0.06 15.74 -19.05
C GLY A 93 -1.56 15.67 -18.70
N ALA A 94 -2.41 15.48 -19.71
CA ALA A 94 -3.86 15.40 -19.52
C ALA A 94 -4.26 14.08 -18.83
N PRO A 95 -5.31 14.07 -17.97
CA PRO A 95 -5.86 12.84 -17.43
C PRO A 95 -6.30 11.89 -18.55
N GLY A 96 -5.93 10.63 -18.48
CA GLY A 96 -6.28 9.64 -19.50
C GLY A 96 -5.55 8.32 -19.30
N ALA A 97 -5.55 7.49 -20.34
CA ALA A 97 -4.92 6.18 -20.29
C ALA A 97 -3.39 6.28 -20.28
N ARG A 98 -2.77 5.42 -19.47
CA ARG A 98 -1.32 5.24 -19.30
C ARG A 98 -0.97 3.77 -19.41
N VAL A 99 0.31 3.48 -19.64
CA VAL A 99 0.84 2.11 -19.53
C VAL A 99 1.90 2.13 -18.44
N VAL A 100 1.65 1.40 -17.37
CA VAL A 100 2.53 1.31 -16.20
C VAL A 100 2.97 -0.14 -16.02
N GLY A 101 4.27 -0.40 -16.22
CA GLY A 101 4.81 -1.76 -16.12
C GLY A 101 4.12 -2.80 -17.00
N GLY A 102 3.62 -2.39 -18.17
CA GLY A 102 2.89 -3.23 -19.12
C GLY A 102 1.38 -3.36 -18.85
N ALA A 103 0.87 -2.82 -17.76
CA ALA A 103 -0.56 -2.77 -17.46
C ALA A 103 -1.18 -1.44 -17.91
N ALA A 104 -2.41 -1.47 -18.39
CA ALA A 104 -3.16 -0.28 -18.71
C ALA A 104 -3.71 0.36 -17.43
N LEU A 105 -3.51 1.65 -17.29
CA LEU A 105 -4.05 2.49 -16.22
C LEU A 105 -4.86 3.62 -16.86
N ASP A 106 -6.13 3.71 -16.58
CA ASP A 106 -6.98 4.85 -17.00
C ASP A 106 -7.40 5.63 -15.76
N LEU A 107 -6.92 6.88 -15.66
CA LEU A 107 -7.12 7.72 -14.48
C LEU A 107 -8.58 8.12 -14.25
N ALA A 108 -9.36 8.25 -15.33
CA ALA A 108 -10.78 8.53 -15.21
C ALA A 108 -11.54 7.31 -14.66
N THR A 109 -11.25 6.13 -15.21
CA THR A 109 -11.78 4.85 -14.70
C THR A 109 -11.45 4.65 -13.24
N GLU A 110 -10.21 4.88 -12.82
CA GLU A 110 -9.77 4.75 -11.43
C GLU A 110 -10.50 5.73 -10.51
N THR A 111 -10.74 6.96 -10.96
CA THR A 111 -11.52 7.96 -10.21
C THR A 111 -12.99 7.54 -10.09
N HIS A 112 -13.59 7.03 -11.15
CA HIS A 112 -14.97 6.55 -11.13
C HIS A 112 -15.15 5.34 -10.21
N LEU A 113 -14.23 4.39 -10.24
CA LEU A 113 -14.25 3.23 -9.35
C LEU A 113 -14.27 3.64 -7.87
N ARG A 114 -13.45 4.63 -7.50
CA ARG A 114 -13.39 5.14 -6.11
C ARG A 114 -14.63 5.95 -5.72
N THR A 115 -15.23 6.65 -6.66
CA THR A 115 -16.37 7.55 -6.40
C THR A 115 -17.71 6.81 -6.43
N CYS A 116 -17.90 5.84 -7.32
CA CYS A 116 -19.17 5.16 -7.51
C CYS A 116 -19.09 3.66 -7.82
N GLY A 117 -17.90 3.04 -7.66
CA GLY A 117 -17.71 1.60 -7.83
C GLY A 117 -17.86 1.09 -9.27
N ARG A 118 -17.88 1.98 -10.27
CA ARG A 118 -18.06 1.65 -11.70
C ARG A 118 -16.90 2.18 -12.53
N PRO A 119 -16.51 1.51 -13.62
CA PRO A 119 -15.45 2.01 -14.50
C PRO A 119 -15.90 3.16 -15.40
N THR A 120 -17.20 3.40 -15.52
CA THR A 120 -17.81 4.46 -16.35
C THR A 120 -18.16 5.68 -15.51
N ALA A 121 -18.46 6.80 -16.18
CA ALA A 121 -18.84 8.04 -15.50
C ALA A 121 -19.96 7.85 -14.48
N CYS A 122 -19.77 8.50 -13.34
CA CYS A 122 -20.69 8.44 -12.21
C CYS A 122 -21.88 9.38 -12.43
N ASP A 123 -23.04 8.82 -12.71
CA ASP A 123 -24.30 9.54 -12.60
C ASP A 123 -24.82 9.57 -11.14
N ASP A 124 -25.87 10.33 -10.88
CA ASP A 124 -26.44 10.46 -9.52
C ASP A 124 -27.00 9.12 -9.01
N ALA A 125 -27.58 8.32 -9.89
CA ALA A 125 -28.12 7.00 -9.51
C ALA A 125 -26.99 6.04 -9.10
N ALA A 126 -25.89 6.02 -9.84
CA ALA A 126 -24.72 5.22 -9.49
C ALA A 126 -24.09 5.66 -8.17
N ARG A 127 -23.99 6.98 -7.94
CA ARG A 127 -23.49 7.53 -6.68
C ARG A 127 -24.39 7.14 -5.50
N SER A 128 -25.70 7.32 -5.63
CA SER A 128 -26.65 6.98 -4.57
C SER A 128 -26.65 5.48 -4.26
N ALA A 129 -26.60 4.62 -5.28
CA ALA A 129 -26.53 3.18 -5.08
C ALA A 129 -25.23 2.76 -4.36
N PHE A 130 -24.10 3.35 -4.72
CA PHE A 130 -22.81 3.11 -4.08
C PHE A 130 -22.77 3.67 -2.66
N ALA A 131 -23.34 4.85 -2.45
CA ALA A 131 -23.46 5.49 -1.14
C ALA A 131 -24.30 4.67 -0.17
N ALA A 132 -25.41 4.08 -0.63
CA ALA A 132 -26.29 3.27 0.21
C ALA A 132 -25.60 2.01 0.79
N ALA A 133 -24.56 1.52 0.12
CA ALA A 133 -23.77 0.38 0.56
C ALA A 133 -22.62 0.76 1.53
N ARG A 134 -22.45 2.05 1.85
CA ARG A 134 -21.32 2.56 2.63
C ARG A 134 -21.73 3.28 3.91
N PRO A 135 -20.85 3.36 4.93
CA PRO A 135 -21.21 3.89 6.26
C PRO A 135 -21.70 5.35 6.24
N TRP A 136 -21.21 6.17 5.32
CA TRP A 136 -21.47 7.61 5.29
C TRP A 136 -22.69 8.00 4.44
N GLY A 137 -23.33 7.06 3.75
CA GLY A 137 -24.47 7.32 2.90
C GLY A 137 -24.19 8.38 1.83
N ASP A 138 -25.04 9.38 1.68
CA ASP A 138 -24.89 10.43 0.66
C ASP A 138 -23.65 11.32 0.86
N ARG A 139 -23.03 11.27 2.03
CA ARG A 139 -21.77 11.97 2.34
C ARG A 139 -20.53 11.19 2.01
N ASN A 140 -20.61 10.07 1.29
CA ASN A 140 -19.44 9.35 0.84
C ASN A 140 -18.54 10.23 -0.02
N PRO A 141 -17.20 10.12 0.16
CA PRO A 141 -16.24 10.94 -0.53
C PRO A 141 -16.42 10.92 -2.05
N ARG A 142 -16.44 12.08 -2.67
CA ARG A 142 -16.41 12.25 -4.12
C ARG A 142 -14.98 12.59 -4.53
N TRP A 143 -14.26 11.56 -4.94
CA TRP A 143 -12.85 11.67 -5.23
C TRP A 143 -12.58 12.51 -6.48
N GLN A 144 -11.71 13.51 -6.35
CA GLN A 144 -11.19 14.33 -7.43
C GLN A 144 -9.70 14.09 -7.60
N LEU A 145 -9.26 13.90 -8.83
CA LEU A 145 -7.87 13.72 -9.17
C LEU A 145 -7.10 15.01 -8.87
N LEU A 146 -6.09 14.94 -8.01
CA LEU A 146 -5.27 16.09 -7.62
C LEU A 146 -3.89 16.05 -8.29
N LEU A 147 -3.24 14.89 -8.33
CA LEU A 147 -1.94 14.71 -8.97
C LEU A 147 -1.82 13.32 -9.61
N HIS A 148 -0.96 13.24 -10.61
CA HIS A 148 -0.59 11.99 -11.25
C HIS A 148 0.76 12.15 -11.98
N GLU A 149 1.76 11.34 -11.59
CA GLU A 149 3.13 11.51 -12.07
C GLU A 149 3.91 10.18 -11.93
N PRO A 150 4.82 9.83 -12.85
CA PRO A 150 5.78 8.76 -12.61
C PRO A 150 6.65 9.09 -11.39
N LEU A 151 6.87 8.12 -10.48
CA LEU A 151 7.74 8.33 -9.32
C LEU A 151 9.15 8.78 -9.75
N ALA A 152 9.64 8.29 -10.89
CA ALA A 152 10.94 8.67 -11.43
C ALA A 152 11.06 10.16 -11.80
N ALA A 153 9.96 10.83 -12.10
CA ALA A 153 9.95 12.28 -12.38
C ALA A 153 10.04 13.11 -11.10
N VAL A 154 9.57 12.56 -9.99
CA VAL A 154 9.63 13.18 -8.66
C VAL A 154 10.97 12.91 -7.99
N ASP A 155 11.39 11.64 -8.01
CA ASP A 155 12.65 11.16 -7.45
C ASP A 155 13.20 10.02 -8.33
N ALA A 156 14.26 10.34 -9.09
CA ALA A 156 14.89 9.40 -10.00
C ALA A 156 15.45 8.17 -9.28
N THR A 157 15.94 8.33 -8.04
CA THR A 157 16.51 7.22 -7.24
C THR A 157 15.40 6.28 -6.78
N ALA A 158 14.32 6.82 -6.23
CA ALA A 158 13.15 6.06 -5.83
C ALA A 158 12.47 5.39 -7.03
N GLY A 159 12.38 6.09 -8.17
CA GLY A 159 11.85 5.57 -9.42
C GLY A 159 12.66 4.41 -10.02
N ALA A 160 13.97 4.39 -9.81
CA ALA A 160 14.80 3.25 -10.21
C ALA A 160 14.51 1.99 -9.37
N VAL A 161 14.12 2.16 -8.10
CA VAL A 161 13.76 1.06 -7.20
C VAL A 161 12.31 0.60 -7.43
N CYS A 162 11.40 1.54 -7.64
CA CYS A 162 10.00 1.29 -7.95
C CYS A 162 9.61 2.06 -9.22
N PRO A 163 9.53 1.42 -10.38
CA PRO A 163 9.00 2.03 -11.60
C PRO A 163 7.47 2.18 -11.48
N CYS A 164 7.05 2.93 -10.45
CA CYS A 164 5.68 3.12 -10.06
C CYS A 164 5.14 4.43 -10.64
N TYR A 165 3.85 4.47 -10.89
CA TYR A 165 3.10 5.66 -11.22
C TYR A 165 2.29 6.11 -10.01
N LEU A 166 2.50 7.33 -9.57
CA LEU A 166 1.84 7.92 -8.42
C LEU A 166 0.56 8.61 -8.84
N VAL A 167 -0.48 8.41 -8.07
CA VAL A 167 -1.75 9.13 -8.24
C VAL A 167 -2.26 9.55 -6.87
N ALA A 168 -2.78 10.76 -6.76
CA ALA A 168 -3.53 11.13 -5.56
C ALA A 168 -4.84 11.81 -5.90
N TRP A 169 -5.82 11.50 -5.09
CA TRP A 169 -7.15 12.09 -5.10
C TRP A 169 -7.38 12.83 -3.79
N VAL A 170 -8.26 13.82 -3.88
CA VAL A 170 -8.77 14.56 -2.74
C VAL A 170 -10.28 14.46 -2.73
N ALA A 171 -10.87 14.45 -1.54
CA ALA A 171 -12.30 14.50 -1.33
C ALA A 171 -12.60 15.28 -0.05
N ASP A 172 -13.84 15.72 0.08
CA ASP A 172 -14.33 16.32 1.30
C ASP A 172 -14.42 15.32 2.45
N ASP A 173 -14.32 15.81 3.69
CA ASP A 173 -14.48 14.98 4.89
C ASP A 173 -15.94 14.54 5.04
N PRO A 174 -16.27 13.25 4.97
CA PRO A 174 -17.64 12.77 5.13
C PRO A 174 -18.23 13.03 6.53
N ALA A 175 -17.39 13.37 7.52
CA ALA A 175 -17.84 13.78 8.84
C ALA A 175 -18.33 15.23 8.86
N ASP A 176 -17.99 16.04 7.84
CA ASP A 176 -18.55 17.37 7.69
C ASP A 176 -20.04 17.30 7.33
N ALA A 177 -20.84 18.13 7.97
CA ALA A 177 -22.28 18.15 7.83
C ALA A 177 -22.79 19.33 6.99
N ASP A 178 -21.95 19.89 6.14
CA ASP A 178 -22.30 21.05 5.31
C ASP A 178 -23.25 20.71 4.15
N GLY A 179 -23.39 19.42 3.83
CA GLY A 179 -24.32 18.89 2.82
C GLY A 179 -23.84 19.00 1.38
N ASP A 180 -22.62 19.48 1.12
CA ASP A 180 -22.04 19.57 -0.22
C ASP A 180 -20.69 18.83 -0.32
N PRO A 181 -20.67 17.55 -0.76
CA PRO A 181 -19.45 16.74 -0.83
C PRO A 181 -18.46 17.19 -1.92
N LEU A 182 -18.71 18.31 -2.60
CA LEU A 182 -17.81 18.91 -3.58
C LEU A 182 -17.14 20.20 -3.04
N ARG A 183 -17.41 20.54 -1.80
CA ARG A 183 -16.87 21.77 -1.18
C ARG A 183 -16.63 21.52 0.31
N ASP A 184 -15.53 22.05 0.82
CA ASP A 184 -15.22 22.04 2.27
C ASP A 184 -16.10 23.05 3.06
N ALA A 185 -17.03 23.77 2.40
CA ALA A 185 -18.04 24.62 3.03
C ALA A 185 -19.03 25.19 2.02
N PRO A 186 -20.23 25.63 2.46
CA PRO A 186 -21.14 26.43 1.65
C PRO A 186 -20.51 27.72 1.11
N PRO A 187 -20.97 28.23 -0.03
CA PRO A 187 -20.49 29.49 -0.57
C PRO A 187 -20.54 30.65 0.43
N GLY A 188 -19.40 31.34 0.62
CA GLY A 188 -19.30 32.48 1.54
C GLY A 188 -19.05 32.11 3.01
N VAL A 189 -18.98 30.85 3.33
CA VAL A 189 -18.61 30.34 4.66
C VAL A 189 -17.20 29.72 4.57
N ALA A 190 -16.36 29.98 5.58
CA ALA A 190 -15.07 29.30 5.66
C ALA A 190 -15.29 27.84 6.05
N GLY A 191 -14.77 26.90 5.27
CA GLY A 191 -14.81 25.47 5.56
C GLY A 191 -14.02 25.07 6.80
N HIS A 192 -14.15 23.84 7.20
CA HIS A 192 -13.42 23.28 8.33
C HIS A 192 -11.93 23.14 8.03
N GLY A 193 -11.55 23.11 6.75
CA GLY A 193 -10.18 22.90 6.31
C GLY A 193 -9.72 21.47 6.57
N VAL A 194 -10.63 20.51 6.46
CA VAL A 194 -10.36 19.08 6.64
C VAL A 194 -10.71 18.35 5.35
N LEU A 195 -9.78 17.61 4.81
CA LEU A 195 -9.94 16.88 3.57
C LEU A 195 -9.42 15.45 3.72
N LEU A 196 -10.05 14.53 3.00
CA LEU A 196 -9.49 13.21 2.72
C LEU A 196 -8.52 13.29 1.55
N VAL A 197 -7.38 12.66 1.70
CA VAL A 197 -6.38 12.47 0.65
C VAL A 197 -6.14 10.98 0.48
N ARG A 198 -6.28 10.48 -0.74
CA ARG A 198 -5.96 9.08 -1.07
C ARG A 198 -4.82 9.07 -2.07
N GLY A 199 -3.71 8.48 -1.69
CA GLY A 199 -2.56 8.24 -2.55
C GLY A 199 -2.52 6.79 -3.00
N ALA A 200 -2.21 6.59 -4.26
CA ALA A 200 -2.01 5.27 -4.84
C ALA A 200 -0.69 5.19 -5.59
N ALA A 201 -0.10 4.01 -5.58
CA ALA A 201 1.01 3.65 -6.44
C ALA A 201 0.57 2.48 -7.33
N PHE A 202 0.70 2.66 -8.63
CA PHE A 202 0.46 1.64 -9.64
C PHE A 202 1.80 1.12 -10.13
N GLY A 203 1.98 -0.19 -10.10
CA GLY A 203 3.20 -0.87 -10.51
C GLY A 203 3.01 -1.82 -11.68
N GLY A 204 4.05 -2.59 -11.99
CA GLY A 204 3.99 -3.63 -13.01
C GLY A 204 3.03 -4.76 -12.65
N ALA A 205 2.55 -5.47 -13.68
CA ALA A 205 1.62 -6.61 -13.53
C ALA A 205 0.32 -6.29 -12.75
N GLY A 206 -0.12 -5.03 -12.74
CA GLY A 206 -1.32 -4.61 -12.03
C GLY A 206 -1.13 -4.47 -10.51
N ALA A 207 0.10 -4.40 -10.03
CA ALA A 207 0.37 -4.15 -8.61
C ALA A 207 -0.18 -2.78 -8.20
N LEU A 208 -0.90 -2.74 -7.09
CA LEU A 208 -1.52 -1.54 -6.53
C LEU A 208 -1.31 -1.50 -5.02
N ALA A 209 -0.95 -0.33 -4.50
CA ALA A 209 -1.04 -0.01 -3.08
C ALA A 209 -1.74 1.33 -2.90
N GLU A 210 -2.57 1.44 -1.88
CA GLU A 210 -3.30 2.65 -1.56
C GLU A 210 -3.14 3.01 -0.10
N VAL A 211 -3.02 4.31 0.16
CA VAL A 211 -2.97 4.90 1.49
C VAL A 211 -3.95 6.06 1.53
N GLU A 212 -4.69 6.17 2.61
CA GLU A 212 -5.61 7.27 2.86
C GLU A 212 -5.20 8.04 4.10
N ALA A 213 -5.29 9.34 4.03
CA ALA A 213 -5.00 10.24 5.14
C ALA A 213 -6.11 11.29 5.28
N LEU A 214 -6.48 11.59 6.51
CA LEU A 214 -7.29 12.76 6.84
C LEU A 214 -6.32 13.91 7.16
N VAL A 215 -6.43 14.99 6.43
CA VAL A 215 -5.55 16.17 6.57
C VAL A 215 -6.34 17.39 6.98
N ALA A 216 -5.78 18.18 7.87
CA ALA A 216 -6.42 19.40 8.36
C ALA A 216 -5.50 20.61 8.26
N GLN A 217 -6.10 21.74 7.94
CA GLN A 217 -5.49 23.07 7.99
C GLN A 217 -5.82 23.71 9.35
N PRO A 218 -4.94 23.64 10.36
CA PRO A 218 -5.33 23.82 11.76
C PRO A 218 -5.82 25.21 12.14
N CYS A 219 -5.76 26.20 11.27
CA CYS A 219 -5.99 27.58 11.70
C CYS A 219 -6.71 28.46 10.70
N ARG A 220 -7.57 27.91 9.90
CA ARG A 220 -8.36 28.71 8.96
C ARG A 220 -9.23 29.78 9.66
N ARG A 221 -9.49 29.63 10.97
CA ARG A 221 -10.29 30.55 11.79
C ARG A 221 -9.48 31.49 12.67
N SER A 222 -8.15 31.42 12.67
CA SER A 222 -7.29 32.26 13.50
C SER A 222 -6.63 33.38 12.69
N PRO A 223 -6.60 34.61 13.16
CA PRO A 223 -5.85 35.69 12.52
C PRO A 223 -4.33 35.54 12.66
N THR A 224 -3.87 34.61 13.47
CA THR A 224 -2.44 34.29 13.63
C THR A 224 -1.96 33.31 12.60
N PRO A 225 -0.77 33.49 12.00
CA PRO A 225 -0.18 32.49 11.11
C PRO A 225 -0.02 31.19 11.86
N CYS A 226 -0.61 30.14 11.32
CA CYS A 226 -0.60 28.83 11.93
C CYS A 226 0.43 27.93 11.27
N GLY A 227 1.09 27.13 12.09
CA GLY A 227 2.03 26.16 11.60
C GLY A 227 1.34 25.01 10.89
N GLY A 228 1.68 24.83 9.63
CA GLY A 228 1.58 23.63 8.83
C GLY A 228 0.29 22.81 8.82
N ILE A 229 0.14 22.01 7.79
CA ILE A 229 -0.90 20.97 7.68
C ILE A 229 -0.68 19.91 8.75
N ARG A 230 -1.77 19.41 9.34
CA ARG A 230 -1.74 18.26 10.24
C ARG A 230 -2.38 17.05 9.58
N VAL A 231 -1.66 15.95 9.56
CA VAL A 231 -2.23 14.65 9.26
C VAL A 231 -2.88 14.14 10.55
N GLN A 232 -4.19 13.95 10.51
CA GLN A 232 -4.99 13.51 11.67
C GLN A 232 -5.12 11.99 11.74
N SER A 233 -5.24 11.34 10.59
CA SER A 233 -5.24 9.89 10.48
C SER A 233 -4.46 9.45 9.26
N TRP A 234 -4.01 8.20 9.31
CA TRP A 234 -3.25 7.56 8.25
C TRP A 234 -3.54 6.07 8.26
N GLY A 235 -3.80 5.50 7.11
CA GLY A 235 -4.06 4.07 7.01
C GLY A 235 -3.88 3.54 5.60
N THR A 236 -3.50 2.27 5.48
CA THR A 236 -3.54 1.57 4.21
C THR A 236 -4.97 1.21 3.86
N VAL A 237 -5.37 1.53 2.65
CA VAL A 237 -6.65 1.06 2.11
C VAL A 237 -6.44 -0.39 1.69
N ARG A 238 -7.13 -1.30 2.36
CA ARG A 238 -7.17 -2.69 1.90
C ARG A 238 -8.30 -2.80 0.91
N ASP A 239 -7.97 -3.27 -0.29
CA ASP A 239 -8.98 -3.63 -1.26
C ASP A 239 -9.95 -4.61 -0.62
N GLY A 240 -11.14 -4.25 -0.63
CA GLY A 240 -12.15 -5.14 -0.24
C GLY A 240 -13.05 -4.50 0.71
N VAL A 241 -13.97 -4.64 0.26
CA VAL A 241 -15.24 -5.10 0.75
C VAL A 241 -16.05 -3.96 1.20
N PRO A 242 -17.07 -3.79 0.48
CA PRO A 242 -18.21 -3.06 1.01
C PRO A 242 -18.68 -3.68 2.30
#